data_6fc18cfcef29fe99d8c573618797020b
#
_entry.id   6fc18cfcef29fe99d8c573618797020b
#
_cell.length_a   1.000
_cell.length_b   1.000
_cell.length_c   1.000
_cell.angle_alpha   90.00
_cell.angle_beta   90.00
_cell.angle_gamma   90.00
#
_symmetry.space_group_name_H-M   'P 1'
#
loop_
_entity.id
_entity.type
_entity.pdbx_description
1 polymer ?
#
loop_
_entity_poly.entity_id
_entity_poly.type
_entity_poly.pdbx_seq_one_letter_code
_entity_poly.pdbx_strand_id
1 'polypeptide(L)'
;MKPLTIPQPSHWESGFDSQRGQSDRLPHVLLSTVQMTEADRLTIAYGINAITLMENAGRPVADAIMNRWSLRPVLVLCGPGNNGGDGFVAARHLAEANWPVRVALLGTRDQLRGSAAHHASLWNGPVETLTPDALNGAELIVDAIFGAGLTRPLEGAAVETLAAAAARKLTIIAVDVPSGLMGDTGENMGAVSCALTLTCFRKKPGH
;
A
#
# COMPACT_ATOMS: atom_id res chain seq x y z
N MET A 1 -6.70 22.75 -33.36
CA MET A 1 -6.95 21.75 -32.31
C MET A 1 -8.38 21.95 -31.83
N LYS A 2 -9.27 20.97 -32.05
CA LYS A 2 -10.63 21.04 -31.50
C LYS A 2 -10.57 20.65 -30.01
N PRO A 3 -11.30 21.37 -29.12
CA PRO A 3 -11.34 20.98 -27.70
C PRO A 3 -12.07 19.64 -27.54
N LEU A 4 -11.53 18.77 -26.70
CA LEU A 4 -12.15 17.50 -26.33
C LEU A 4 -13.44 17.81 -25.56
N THR A 5 -14.59 17.42 -26.11
CA THR A 5 -15.88 17.54 -25.43
C THR A 5 -16.00 16.39 -24.42
N ILE A 6 -16.00 16.72 -23.14
CA ILE A 6 -16.18 15.74 -22.04
C ILE A 6 -17.67 15.42 -21.92
N PRO A 7 -18.11 14.15 -21.96
CA PRO A 7 -19.52 13.79 -21.77
C PRO A 7 -20.00 14.14 -20.36
N GLN A 8 -21.25 14.62 -20.26
CA GLN A 8 -21.89 14.96 -18.98
C GLN A 8 -22.24 13.68 -18.17
N PRO A 9 -22.28 13.76 -16.82
CA PRO A 9 -22.44 12.60 -15.93
C PRO A 9 -23.73 11.78 -16.10
N SER A 10 -24.76 12.29 -16.74
CA SER A 10 -26.07 11.66 -16.85
C SER A 10 -26.13 10.43 -17.77
N HIS A 11 -25.04 10.08 -18.47
CA HIS A 11 -25.02 8.91 -19.37
C HIS A 11 -24.43 7.64 -18.73
N TRP A 12 -24.05 7.66 -17.46
CA TRP A 12 -23.40 6.52 -16.78
C TRP A 12 -24.37 5.57 -16.05
N GLU A 13 -25.60 6.02 -15.79
CA GLU A 13 -26.53 5.24 -14.96
C GLU A 13 -27.29 4.12 -15.70
N SER A 14 -27.31 4.09 -17.03
CA SER A 14 -28.13 3.11 -17.80
C SER A 14 -27.36 1.95 -18.42
N GLY A 15 -26.04 1.84 -18.23
CA GLY A 15 -25.18 0.83 -18.87
C GLY A 15 -24.61 -0.26 -17.97
N PHE A 16 -24.90 -0.26 -16.68
CA PHE A 16 -24.14 -1.07 -15.71
C PHE A 16 -24.69 -2.51 -15.49
N ASP A 17 -25.82 -2.90 -16.05
CA ASP A 17 -26.49 -4.14 -15.61
C ASP A 17 -26.55 -5.30 -16.63
N SER A 18 -25.90 -5.23 -17.79
CA SER A 18 -25.97 -6.35 -18.75
C SER A 18 -24.66 -6.95 -19.23
N GLN A 19 -23.49 -6.55 -18.67
CA GLN A 19 -22.19 -7.07 -19.10
C GLN A 19 -21.25 -7.49 -17.95
N ARG A 20 -21.74 -8.12 -16.91
CA ARG A 20 -20.87 -8.70 -15.86
C ARG A 20 -19.99 -9.87 -16.33
N GLY A 21 -20.04 -10.26 -17.60
CA GLY A 21 -19.29 -11.40 -18.15
C GLY A 21 -18.07 -11.07 -19.02
N GLN A 22 -17.78 -9.79 -19.33
CA GLN A 22 -16.68 -9.41 -20.23
C GLN A 22 -15.71 -8.37 -19.69
N SER A 23 -15.87 -7.85 -18.48
CA SER A 23 -15.00 -6.79 -17.93
C SER A 23 -13.64 -7.27 -17.37
N ASP A 24 -13.38 -8.57 -17.31
CA ASP A 24 -12.18 -9.11 -16.66
C ASP A 24 -10.92 -9.12 -17.53
N ARG A 25 -10.95 -8.51 -18.70
CA ARG A 25 -9.77 -8.43 -19.58
C ARG A 25 -9.44 -6.99 -19.96
N LEU A 26 -9.31 -6.10 -18.99
CA LEU A 26 -8.47 -4.94 -19.25
C LEU A 26 -7.06 -5.46 -19.54
N PRO A 27 -6.43 -5.04 -20.68
CA PRO A 27 -5.10 -5.51 -21.02
C PRO A 27 -4.18 -5.32 -19.79
N HIS A 28 -3.26 -6.29 -19.58
CA HIS A 28 -2.26 -6.22 -18.51
C HIS A 28 -1.28 -5.08 -18.79
N VAL A 29 -1.76 -3.85 -18.70
CA VAL A 29 -0.96 -2.64 -18.90
C VAL A 29 -0.16 -2.41 -17.65
N LEU A 30 1.16 -2.30 -17.82
CA LEU A 30 2.06 -1.81 -16.78
C LEU A 30 2.02 -0.27 -16.83
N LEU A 31 2.02 0.37 -15.67
CA LEU A 31 2.11 1.81 -15.56
C LEU A 31 3.41 2.18 -14.86
N SER A 32 4.16 3.13 -15.44
CA SER A 32 5.29 3.73 -14.75
C SER A 32 4.83 4.49 -13.49
N THR A 33 5.76 4.78 -12.60
CA THR A 33 5.47 5.56 -11.38
C THR A 33 4.87 6.93 -11.70
N VAL A 34 5.33 7.58 -12.77
CA VAL A 34 4.78 8.85 -13.27
C VAL A 34 3.34 8.67 -13.77
N GLN A 35 3.07 7.60 -14.54
CA GLN A 35 1.72 7.31 -15.03
C GLN A 35 0.75 6.96 -13.90
N MET A 36 1.22 6.25 -12.85
CA MET A 36 0.42 6.00 -11.64
C MET A 36 0.07 7.30 -10.92
N THR A 37 1.05 8.20 -10.72
CA THR A 37 0.81 9.51 -10.11
C THR A 37 -0.22 10.33 -10.90
N GLU A 38 -0.14 10.29 -12.23
CA GLU A 38 -1.12 10.97 -13.08
C GLU A 38 -2.51 10.33 -13.01
N ALA A 39 -2.60 9.00 -12.93
CA ALA A 39 -3.87 8.29 -12.74
C ALA A 39 -4.53 8.69 -11.41
N ASP A 40 -3.77 8.76 -10.33
CA ASP A 40 -4.25 9.22 -9.02
C ASP A 40 -4.74 10.67 -9.09
N ARG A 41 -3.95 11.55 -9.71
CA ARG A 41 -4.31 12.96 -9.89
C ARG A 41 -5.62 13.11 -10.67
N LEU A 42 -5.77 12.37 -11.77
CA LEU A 42 -7.00 12.36 -12.56
C LEU A 42 -8.18 11.83 -11.76
N THR A 43 -8.01 10.74 -11.04
CA THR A 43 -9.04 10.15 -10.18
C THR A 43 -9.56 11.16 -9.15
N ILE A 44 -8.64 11.90 -8.54
CA ILE A 44 -9.00 12.97 -7.58
C ILE A 44 -9.73 14.13 -8.31
N ALA A 45 -9.26 14.52 -9.49
CA ALA A 45 -9.91 15.57 -10.28
C ALA A 45 -11.33 15.19 -10.74
N TYR A 46 -11.61 13.90 -10.90
CA TYR A 46 -12.95 13.37 -11.19
C TYR A 46 -13.84 13.17 -9.96
N GLY A 47 -13.42 13.61 -8.78
CA GLY A 47 -14.26 13.70 -7.59
C GLY A 47 -14.07 12.57 -6.56
N ILE A 48 -13.16 11.60 -6.78
CA ILE A 48 -12.79 10.64 -5.75
C ILE A 48 -11.70 11.29 -4.90
N ASN A 49 -12.00 11.58 -3.63
CA ASN A 49 -10.99 12.23 -2.78
C ASN A 49 -9.84 11.28 -2.43
N ALA A 50 -8.68 11.86 -2.12
CA ALA A 50 -7.46 11.10 -1.82
C ALA A 50 -7.57 10.18 -0.60
N ILE A 51 -8.45 10.50 0.37
CA ILE A 51 -8.73 9.65 1.54
C ILE A 51 -9.42 8.36 1.09
N THR A 52 -10.46 8.48 0.26
CA THR A 52 -11.17 7.32 -0.30
C THR A 52 -10.25 6.47 -1.19
N LEU A 53 -9.37 7.12 -1.97
CA LEU A 53 -8.42 6.40 -2.81
C LEU A 53 -7.46 5.55 -1.97
N MET A 54 -6.93 6.10 -0.89
CA MET A 54 -6.07 5.39 0.06
C MET A 54 -6.82 4.27 0.81
N GLU A 55 -8.07 4.49 1.20
CA GLU A 55 -8.92 3.45 1.79
C GLU A 55 -9.08 2.26 0.84
N ASN A 56 -9.33 2.53 -0.45
CA ASN A 56 -9.47 1.51 -1.49
C ASN A 56 -8.14 0.79 -1.80
N ALA A 57 -7.00 1.39 -1.52
CA ALA A 57 -5.68 0.77 -1.68
C ALA A 57 -5.31 -0.13 -0.49
N GLY A 58 -5.52 0.33 0.73
CA GLY A 58 -5.09 -0.39 1.93
C GLY A 58 -6.02 -1.53 2.35
N ARG A 59 -7.35 -1.38 2.17
CA ARG A 59 -8.31 -2.42 2.54
C ARG A 59 -8.05 -3.77 1.86
N PRO A 60 -7.80 -3.87 0.54
CA PRO A 60 -7.49 -5.14 -0.10
C PRO A 60 -6.26 -5.85 0.47
N VAL A 61 -5.33 -5.12 1.10
CA VAL A 61 -4.18 -5.72 1.78
C VAL A 61 -4.64 -6.53 2.99
N ALA A 62 -5.51 -5.96 3.82
CA ALA A 62 -6.12 -6.68 4.96
C ALA A 62 -6.94 -7.89 4.49
N ASP A 63 -7.79 -7.70 3.47
CA ASP A 63 -8.62 -8.78 2.90
C ASP A 63 -7.74 -9.94 2.37
N ALA A 64 -6.64 -9.64 1.69
CA ALA A 64 -5.73 -10.64 1.17
C ALA A 64 -5.00 -11.41 2.27
N ILE A 65 -4.66 -10.76 3.38
CA ILE A 65 -4.06 -11.38 4.56
C ILE A 65 -5.08 -12.33 5.21
N MET A 66 -6.28 -11.86 5.49
CA MET A 66 -7.34 -12.66 6.11
C MET A 66 -7.74 -13.88 5.29
N ASN A 67 -7.67 -13.78 3.96
CA ASN A 67 -7.99 -14.90 3.06
C ASN A 67 -6.87 -15.94 2.94
N ARG A 68 -5.61 -15.60 3.26
CA ARG A 68 -4.46 -16.50 3.06
C ARG A 68 -3.87 -17.09 4.34
N TRP A 69 -4.04 -16.42 5.45
CA TRP A 69 -3.46 -16.85 6.73
C TRP A 69 -4.53 -16.95 7.82
N SER A 70 -4.32 -17.87 8.75
CA SER A 70 -5.08 -17.90 10.00
C SER A 70 -4.64 -16.75 10.92
N LEU A 71 -5.51 -16.37 11.84
CA LEU A 71 -5.31 -15.33 12.83
C LEU A 71 -3.98 -15.52 13.59
N ARG A 72 -3.12 -14.52 13.54
CA ARG A 72 -1.77 -14.50 14.14
C ARG A 72 -1.28 -13.07 14.34
N PRO A 73 -0.23 -12.84 15.16
CA PRO A 73 0.35 -11.52 15.38
C PRO A 73 0.88 -10.89 14.09
N VAL A 74 0.38 -9.71 13.75
CA VAL A 74 0.79 -8.91 12.59
C VAL A 74 1.49 -7.65 13.07
N LEU A 75 2.63 -7.33 12.47
CA LEU A 75 3.28 -6.04 12.59
C LEU A 75 3.24 -5.33 11.23
N VAL A 76 2.64 -4.15 11.20
CA VAL A 76 2.60 -3.29 10.01
C VAL A 76 3.71 -2.24 10.13
N LEU A 77 4.66 -2.28 9.20
CA LEU A 77 5.77 -1.32 9.11
C LEU A 77 5.32 -0.18 8.19
N CYS A 78 5.03 0.98 8.75
CA CYS A 78 4.54 2.14 8.02
C CYS A 78 5.67 3.14 7.74
N GLY A 79 5.74 3.63 6.51
CA GLY A 79 6.60 4.75 6.13
C GLY A 79 5.89 6.11 6.32
N PRO A 80 6.63 7.23 6.07
CA PRO A 80 6.10 8.58 6.27
C PRO A 80 5.18 9.07 5.13
N GLY A 81 5.08 8.32 4.03
CA GLY A 81 4.33 8.70 2.83
C GLY A 81 3.01 7.94 2.66
N ASN A 82 2.49 7.97 1.41
CA ASN A 82 1.22 7.34 1.07
C ASN A 82 1.22 5.83 1.31
N ASN A 83 2.33 5.13 1.01
CA ASN A 83 2.44 3.70 1.27
C ASN A 83 2.25 3.35 2.76
N GLY A 84 2.81 4.19 3.66
CA GLY A 84 2.55 4.08 5.10
C GLY A 84 1.08 4.34 5.46
N GLY A 85 0.43 5.26 4.75
CA GLY A 85 -1.01 5.50 4.87
C GLY A 85 -1.84 4.27 4.52
N ASP A 86 -1.53 3.58 3.42
CA ASP A 86 -2.15 2.30 3.04
C ASP A 86 -1.92 1.23 4.12
N GLY A 87 -0.72 1.24 4.74
CA GLY A 87 -0.40 0.40 5.90
C GLY A 87 -1.29 0.67 7.10
N PHE A 88 -1.57 1.94 7.44
CA PHE A 88 -2.50 2.29 8.52
C PHE A 88 -3.94 1.83 8.21
N VAL A 89 -4.38 1.94 6.97
CA VAL A 89 -5.68 1.40 6.54
C VAL A 89 -5.72 -0.11 6.75
N ALA A 90 -4.72 -0.85 6.27
CA ALA A 90 -4.63 -2.30 6.42
C ALA A 90 -4.60 -2.71 7.91
N ALA A 91 -3.83 -2.00 8.75
CA ALA A 91 -3.76 -2.25 10.19
C ALA A 91 -5.13 -2.09 10.86
N ARG A 92 -5.87 -1.03 10.52
CA ARG A 92 -7.20 -0.78 11.07
C ARG A 92 -8.18 -1.90 10.69
N HIS A 93 -8.27 -2.28 9.42
CA HIS A 93 -9.17 -3.36 8.98
C HIS A 93 -8.83 -4.72 9.60
N LEU A 94 -7.55 -5.05 9.74
CA LEU A 94 -7.14 -6.26 10.44
C LEU A 94 -7.54 -6.22 11.93
N ALA A 95 -7.36 -5.08 12.61
CA ALA A 95 -7.76 -4.91 14.01
C ALA A 95 -9.28 -4.97 14.18
N GLU A 96 -10.07 -4.37 13.29
CA GLU A 96 -11.53 -4.47 13.25
C GLU A 96 -12.00 -5.93 13.07
N ALA A 97 -11.22 -6.75 12.38
CA ALA A 97 -11.41 -8.18 12.24
C ALA A 97 -10.81 -9.02 13.40
N ASN A 98 -10.46 -8.38 14.52
CA ASN A 98 -9.91 -8.98 15.75
C ASN A 98 -8.52 -9.66 15.56
N TRP A 99 -7.73 -9.25 14.56
CA TRP A 99 -6.35 -9.68 14.47
C TRP A 99 -5.49 -8.94 15.51
N PRO A 100 -4.50 -9.61 16.14
CA PRO A 100 -3.54 -8.94 17.01
C PRO A 100 -2.54 -8.13 16.18
N VAL A 101 -2.82 -6.84 15.99
CA VAL A 101 -2.07 -5.93 15.11
C VAL A 101 -1.29 -4.92 15.93
N ARG A 102 -0.03 -4.71 15.54
CA ARG A 102 0.81 -3.59 15.98
C ARG A 102 1.27 -2.79 14.77
N VAL A 103 1.55 -1.53 14.98
CA VAL A 103 2.08 -0.62 13.94
C VAL A 103 3.42 -0.07 14.41
N ALA A 104 4.44 -0.16 13.54
CA ALA A 104 5.71 0.53 13.72
C ALA A 104 5.91 1.57 12.62
N LEU A 105 6.21 2.80 12.98
CA LEU A 105 6.30 3.94 12.06
C LEU A 105 7.75 4.41 11.92
N LEU A 106 8.19 4.59 10.67
CA LEU A 106 9.43 5.29 10.34
C LEU A 106 9.20 6.81 10.45
N GLY A 107 9.75 7.41 11.49
CA GLY A 107 9.48 8.80 11.87
C GLY A 107 8.40 8.91 12.94
N THR A 108 7.65 10.00 12.93
CA THR A 108 6.61 10.30 13.94
C THR A 108 5.27 10.63 13.30
N ARG A 109 4.16 10.42 14.04
CA ARG A 109 2.81 10.74 13.54
C ARG A 109 2.67 12.19 13.12
N ASP A 110 3.32 13.12 13.81
CA ASP A 110 3.24 14.57 13.53
C ASP A 110 3.91 14.96 12.20
N GLN A 111 4.76 14.09 11.65
CA GLN A 111 5.40 14.26 10.36
C GLN A 111 4.51 13.82 9.19
N LEU A 112 3.47 13.02 9.44
CA LEU A 112 2.56 12.56 8.41
C LEU A 112 1.74 13.72 7.84
N ARG A 113 1.36 13.63 6.57
CA ARG A 113 0.59 14.67 5.87
C ARG A 113 -0.54 14.05 5.04
N GLY A 114 -1.53 14.87 4.70
CA GLY A 114 -2.61 14.52 3.78
C GLY A 114 -3.38 13.26 4.20
N SER A 115 -3.62 12.36 3.27
CA SER A 115 -4.38 11.12 3.48
C SER A 115 -3.70 10.18 4.47
N ALA A 116 -2.36 10.12 4.47
CA ALA A 116 -1.60 9.29 5.42
C ALA A 116 -1.81 9.77 6.88
N ALA A 117 -1.78 11.09 7.12
CA ALA A 117 -2.08 11.64 8.44
C ALA A 117 -3.53 11.35 8.86
N HIS A 118 -4.48 11.46 7.92
CA HIS A 118 -5.88 11.14 8.20
C HIS A 118 -6.04 9.67 8.62
N HIS A 119 -5.53 8.71 7.85
CA HIS A 119 -5.68 7.29 8.18
C HIS A 119 -4.89 6.89 9.43
N ALA A 120 -3.73 7.50 9.68
CA ALA A 120 -3.02 7.34 10.94
C ALA A 120 -3.83 7.85 12.14
N SER A 121 -4.64 8.92 11.98
CA SER A 121 -5.50 9.43 13.06
C SER A 121 -6.65 8.48 13.41
N LEU A 122 -7.07 7.63 12.49
CA LEU A 122 -8.09 6.61 12.70
C LEU A 122 -7.55 5.33 13.39
N TRP A 123 -6.23 5.20 13.51
CA TRP A 123 -5.61 4.10 14.23
C TRP A 123 -5.65 4.33 15.74
N ASN A 124 -6.36 3.46 16.47
CA ASN A 124 -6.57 3.59 17.91
C ASN A 124 -5.52 2.86 18.76
N GLY A 125 -4.68 2.01 18.13
CA GLY A 125 -3.62 1.29 18.82
C GLY A 125 -2.36 2.15 19.02
N PRO A 126 -1.38 1.64 19.80
CA PRO A 126 -0.08 2.28 19.92
C PRO A 126 0.66 2.29 18.57
N VAL A 127 1.51 3.30 18.38
CA VAL A 127 2.45 3.37 17.27
C VAL A 127 3.85 3.33 17.84
N GLU A 128 4.56 2.26 17.52
CA GLU A 128 5.94 2.04 17.94
C GLU A 128 6.92 2.72 16.97
N THR A 129 8.14 2.96 17.41
CA THR A 129 9.22 3.37 16.50
C THR A 129 9.64 2.18 15.66
N LEU A 130 9.82 2.39 14.34
CA LEU A 130 10.30 1.36 13.44
C LEU A 130 11.76 1.02 13.74
N THR A 131 11.97 -0.15 14.31
CA THR A 131 13.30 -0.70 14.69
C THR A 131 13.26 -2.24 14.55
N PRO A 132 14.42 -2.92 14.48
CA PRO A 132 14.46 -4.39 14.50
C PRO A 132 13.82 -5.02 15.76
N ASP A 133 13.78 -4.31 16.88
CA ASP A 133 13.16 -4.78 18.11
C ASP A 133 11.63 -4.83 18.02
N ALA A 134 11.02 -3.98 17.21
CA ALA A 134 9.57 -4.01 16.95
C ALA A 134 9.12 -5.37 16.38
N LEU A 135 10.01 -6.13 15.72
CA LEU A 135 9.69 -7.45 15.16
C LEU A 135 9.40 -8.50 16.24
N ASN A 136 9.72 -8.24 17.51
CA ASN A 136 9.54 -9.23 18.58
C ASN A 136 8.05 -9.56 18.76
N GLY A 137 7.73 -10.86 18.73
CA GLY A 137 6.37 -11.36 18.85
C GLY A 137 5.51 -11.25 17.58
N ALA A 138 6.04 -10.73 16.47
CA ALA A 138 5.36 -10.75 15.17
C ALA A 138 5.59 -12.08 14.46
N GLU A 139 4.56 -12.60 13.81
CA GLU A 139 4.63 -13.77 12.92
C GLU A 139 4.45 -13.38 11.45
N LEU A 140 3.79 -12.25 11.20
CA LEU A 140 3.51 -11.74 9.88
C LEU A 140 3.86 -10.25 9.83
N ILE A 141 4.59 -9.85 8.81
CA ILE A 141 5.03 -8.47 8.58
C ILE A 141 4.30 -7.92 7.36
N VAL A 142 3.73 -6.74 7.49
CA VAL A 142 3.27 -5.95 6.36
C VAL A 142 4.29 -4.85 6.10
N ASP A 143 4.98 -4.94 4.98
CA ASP A 143 5.93 -3.92 4.52
C ASP A 143 5.17 -2.84 3.74
N ALA A 144 4.88 -1.76 4.42
CA ALA A 144 4.26 -0.55 3.91
C ALA A 144 5.18 0.69 4.14
N ILE A 145 6.52 0.50 4.08
CA ILE A 145 7.44 1.59 4.34
C ILE A 145 7.53 2.50 3.11
N PHE A 146 7.94 1.96 1.96
CA PHE A 146 8.06 2.71 0.72
C PHE A 146 7.44 1.93 -0.45
N GLY A 147 6.63 2.62 -1.26
CA GLY A 147 6.09 2.08 -2.51
C GLY A 147 6.99 2.38 -3.71
N ALA A 148 6.44 2.23 -4.91
CA ALA A 148 7.13 2.36 -6.20
C ALA A 148 7.77 3.73 -6.45
N GLY A 149 7.40 4.76 -5.70
CA GLY A 149 7.97 6.10 -5.81
C GLY A 149 9.33 6.28 -5.14
N LEU A 150 9.94 5.23 -4.57
CA LEU A 150 11.28 5.30 -3.99
C LEU A 150 12.32 5.54 -5.08
N THR A 151 13.23 6.51 -4.85
CA THR A 151 14.27 6.91 -5.83
C THR A 151 15.70 6.78 -5.31
N ARG A 152 15.88 6.22 -4.11
CA ARG A 152 17.18 6.09 -3.45
C ARG A 152 17.24 4.77 -2.66
N PRO A 153 18.44 4.25 -2.37
CA PRO A 153 18.60 3.08 -1.51
C PRO A 153 17.90 3.22 -0.16
N LEU A 154 17.46 2.09 0.40
CA LEU A 154 17.00 2.05 1.78
C LEU A 154 18.17 2.33 2.73
N GLU A 155 17.91 3.07 3.79
CA GLU A 155 18.90 3.44 4.79
C GLU A 155 18.34 3.32 6.21
N GLY A 156 19.24 3.21 7.19
CA GLY A 156 18.93 3.24 8.61
C GLY A 156 17.91 2.19 9.04
N ALA A 157 16.98 2.60 9.91
CA ALA A 157 16.00 1.69 10.53
C ALA A 157 15.17 0.89 9.52
N ALA A 158 14.89 1.42 8.32
CA ALA A 158 14.11 0.72 7.30
C ALA A 158 14.84 -0.52 6.79
N VAL A 159 16.08 -0.37 6.31
CA VAL A 159 16.88 -1.49 5.80
C VAL A 159 17.24 -2.46 6.93
N GLU A 160 17.57 -1.96 8.12
CA GLU A 160 17.93 -2.79 9.28
C GLU A 160 16.76 -3.68 9.71
N THR A 161 15.54 -3.10 9.78
CA THR A 161 14.34 -3.84 10.19
C THR A 161 13.94 -4.88 9.16
N LEU A 162 13.95 -4.55 7.87
CA LEU A 162 13.61 -5.50 6.81
C LEU A 162 14.65 -6.63 6.72
N ALA A 163 15.95 -6.31 6.81
CA ALA A 163 17.01 -7.31 6.86
C ALA A 163 16.86 -8.25 8.06
N ALA A 164 16.53 -7.72 9.24
CA ALA A 164 16.26 -8.52 10.44
C ALA A 164 15.03 -9.40 10.29
N ALA A 165 13.94 -8.90 9.65
CA ALA A 165 12.75 -9.69 9.37
C ALA A 165 13.07 -10.87 8.44
N ALA A 166 13.85 -10.62 7.38
CA ALA A 166 14.30 -11.65 6.44
C ALA A 166 15.21 -12.69 7.12
N ALA A 167 16.18 -12.24 7.92
CA ALA A 167 17.07 -13.12 8.67
C ALA A 167 16.32 -14.03 9.67
N ARG A 168 15.24 -13.51 10.28
CA ARG A 168 14.34 -14.28 11.16
C ARG A 168 13.35 -15.15 10.37
N LYS A 169 13.37 -15.12 9.03
CA LYS A 169 12.46 -15.85 8.14
C LYS A 169 10.99 -15.56 8.42
N LEU A 170 10.66 -14.32 8.83
CA LEU A 170 9.29 -13.89 9.01
C LEU A 170 8.58 -13.82 7.66
N THR A 171 7.28 -14.13 7.65
CA THR A 171 6.46 -13.96 6.44
C THR A 171 6.23 -12.49 6.19
N ILE A 172 6.70 -11.97 5.05
CA ILE A 172 6.59 -10.56 4.67
C ILE A 172 5.61 -10.41 3.52
N ILE A 173 4.67 -9.47 3.66
CA ILE A 173 3.72 -9.04 2.64
C ILE A 173 4.04 -7.58 2.29
N ALA A 174 4.32 -7.29 1.03
CA ALA A 174 4.60 -5.94 0.57
C ALA A 174 3.35 -5.24 0.04
N VAL A 175 3.20 -3.98 0.41
CA VAL A 175 2.20 -3.06 -0.13
C VAL A 175 2.82 -2.30 -1.29
N ASP A 176 2.15 -2.31 -2.43
CA ASP A 176 2.53 -1.73 -3.71
C ASP A 176 3.74 -2.43 -4.36
N VAL A 177 4.93 -2.30 -3.83
CA VAL A 177 6.16 -3.04 -4.17
C VAL A 177 6.92 -3.33 -2.88
N PRO A 178 7.81 -4.35 -2.84
CA PRO A 178 8.74 -4.50 -1.72
C PRO A 178 9.55 -3.22 -1.51
N SER A 179 9.59 -2.70 -0.27
CA SER A 179 10.35 -1.50 0.03
C SER A 179 11.82 -1.68 -0.34
N GLY A 180 12.36 -0.75 -1.12
CA GLY A 180 13.70 -0.84 -1.69
C GLY A 180 13.76 -1.44 -3.10
N LEU A 181 12.62 -1.82 -3.70
CA LEU A 181 12.54 -2.19 -5.12
C LEU A 181 12.13 -0.96 -5.94
N MET A 182 12.89 -0.63 -6.97
CA MET A 182 12.56 0.46 -7.88
C MET A 182 11.37 0.09 -8.76
N GLY A 183 10.29 0.86 -8.68
CA GLY A 183 9.04 0.56 -9.37
C GLY A 183 9.16 0.53 -10.90
N ASP A 184 9.99 1.37 -11.49
CA ASP A 184 10.14 1.47 -12.95
C ASP A 184 11.18 0.53 -13.53
N THR A 185 12.22 0.15 -12.79
CA THR A 185 13.36 -0.63 -13.31
C THR A 185 13.46 -2.03 -12.72
N GLY A 186 12.89 -2.27 -11.54
CA GLY A 186 13.10 -3.51 -10.78
C GLY A 186 14.48 -3.59 -10.11
N GLU A 187 15.26 -2.51 -10.11
CA GLU A 187 16.54 -2.47 -9.42
C GLU A 187 16.33 -2.65 -7.90
N ASN A 188 17.10 -3.56 -7.31
CA ASN A 188 17.07 -3.80 -5.87
C ASN A 188 17.98 -2.82 -5.13
N MET A 189 17.38 -1.95 -4.35
CA MET A 189 18.03 -0.94 -3.51
C MET A 189 17.87 -1.23 -2.01
N GLY A 190 17.90 -2.50 -1.63
CA GLY A 190 17.75 -2.96 -0.25
C GLY A 190 16.46 -3.73 0.03
N ALA A 191 15.69 -4.06 -1.00
CA ALA A 191 14.48 -4.87 -0.85
C ALA A 191 14.81 -6.31 -0.45
N VAL A 192 13.92 -6.90 0.35
CA VAL A 192 13.95 -8.30 0.76
C VAL A 192 12.85 -9.09 0.07
N SER A 193 13.01 -10.42 0.00
CA SER A 193 11.98 -11.30 -0.57
C SER A 193 10.70 -11.26 0.25
N CYS A 194 9.56 -11.13 -0.44
CA CYS A 194 8.23 -11.13 0.15
C CYS A 194 7.44 -12.37 -0.30
N ALA A 195 6.61 -12.89 0.59
CA ALA A 195 5.71 -14.02 0.29
C ALA A 195 4.54 -13.59 -0.61
N LEU A 196 4.19 -12.32 -0.57
CA LEU A 196 3.13 -11.72 -1.37
C LEU A 196 3.43 -10.23 -1.59
N THR A 197 3.11 -9.73 -2.78
CA THR A 197 3.09 -8.30 -3.07
C THR A 197 1.69 -7.93 -3.57
N LEU A 198 1.09 -6.91 -2.97
CA LEU A 198 -0.21 -6.37 -3.34
C LEU A 198 -0.02 -5.00 -3.95
N THR A 199 -0.09 -4.94 -5.27
CA THR A 199 0.10 -3.69 -5.99
C THR A 199 -1.22 -2.94 -6.15
N CYS A 200 -1.15 -1.62 -5.98
CA CYS A 200 -2.30 -0.75 -6.15
C CYS A 200 -2.56 -0.49 -7.64
N PHE A 201 -3.82 -0.65 -8.07
CA PHE A 201 -4.36 -0.41 -9.42
C PHE A 201 -3.66 -1.19 -10.55
N ARG A 202 -2.38 -0.96 -10.83
CA ARG A 202 -1.61 -1.62 -11.91
C ARG A 202 -0.21 -1.99 -11.45
N LYS A 203 0.31 -3.08 -12.02
CA LYS A 203 1.72 -3.42 -11.87
C LYS A 203 2.59 -2.34 -12.51
N LYS A 204 3.75 -2.13 -11.93
CA LYS A 204 4.82 -1.27 -12.44
C LYS A 204 5.79 -2.12 -13.25
N PRO A 205 6.60 -1.54 -14.14
CA PRO A 205 7.58 -2.30 -14.96
C PRO A 205 8.56 -3.14 -14.12
N GLY A 206 8.87 -2.72 -12.90
CA GLY A 206 9.78 -3.41 -11.98
C GLY A 206 9.20 -4.62 -11.23
N HIS A 207 7.91 -4.96 -11.43
CA HIS A 207 7.29 -6.12 -10.78
C HIS A 207 7.82 -7.44 -11.38
#